data_9a66729305a6d933fde74bc56caf5aa9
#
_entry.id   9a66729305a6d933fde74bc56caf5aa9
#
_cell.length_a   1.000
_cell.length_b   1.000
_cell.length_c   1.000
_cell.angle_alpha   90.00
_cell.angle_beta   90.00
_cell.angle_gamma   90.00
#
_symmetry.space_group_name_H-M   'P 1'
#
loop_
_entity.id
_entity.type
_entity.pdbx_description
1 polymer ?
#
loop_
_entity_poly.entity_id
_entity_poly.type
_entity_poly.pdbx_seq_one_letter_code
_entity_poly.pdbx_strand_id
1 'polypeptide(L)'
;RSRRPAWWDLRCRAGEDPRPEWTPRCGRLVADDTWFDRTRLGAGWAWDDEPYYYSGQISALTVSPDTDYDAGSVIVRVSPGSAGAPAVVATEPPTTYVSVVSSAVTGPAGSASSVVVDREHGTNTITVRGSIPEDATPSQDWMAVSEPTGLVASIFRDALARHGVRVLGDTVLE
;
A
#
# COMPACT_ATOMS: atom_id res chain seq x y z
N ARG A 1 -27.61 0.06 25.45
CA ARG A 1 -26.20 0.23 25.01
C ARG A 1 -26.24 0.46 23.53
N SER A 2 -26.17 1.73 23.09
CA SER A 2 -26.13 2.13 21.68
C SER A 2 -24.78 1.72 21.10
N ARG A 3 -24.78 0.74 20.19
CA ARG A 3 -23.62 0.48 19.36
C ARG A 3 -23.48 1.66 18.42
N ARG A 4 -22.41 2.44 18.54
CA ARG A 4 -22.03 3.42 17.52
C ARG A 4 -21.64 2.62 16.28
N PRO A 5 -22.14 2.94 15.08
CA PRO A 5 -21.66 2.32 13.86
C PRO A 5 -20.24 2.83 13.63
N ALA A 6 -19.25 2.00 13.89
CA ALA A 6 -17.89 2.25 13.42
C ALA A 6 -17.84 1.78 11.96
N TRP A 7 -17.68 2.69 11.05
CA TRP A 7 -17.52 2.42 9.62
C TRP A 7 -16.20 1.72 9.29
N TRP A 8 -15.30 1.69 10.25
CA TRP A 8 -13.99 1.03 10.24
C TRP A 8 -13.53 0.89 11.70
N ASP A 9 -12.88 -0.18 12.03
CA ASP A 9 -12.38 -0.40 13.38
C ASP A 9 -10.94 -0.93 13.35
N LEU A 10 -10.00 -0.02 13.62
CA LEU A 10 -8.62 -0.38 13.93
C LEU A 10 -8.48 -0.33 15.44
N ARG A 11 -8.31 -1.48 16.08
CA ARG A 11 -8.21 -1.59 17.54
C ARG A 11 -6.83 -2.01 17.97
N CYS A 12 -6.30 -1.23 18.88
CA CYS A 12 -5.17 -1.62 19.69
C CYS A 12 -5.70 -2.25 20.99
N ARG A 13 -5.58 -3.56 21.12
CA ARG A 13 -5.91 -4.24 22.39
C ARG A 13 -4.68 -4.24 23.29
N ALA A 14 -4.79 -3.61 24.46
CA ALA A 14 -3.74 -3.60 25.47
C ALA A 14 -3.46 -5.04 25.94
N GLY A 15 -2.19 -5.44 25.91
CA GLY A 15 -1.74 -6.66 26.55
C GLY A 15 -1.52 -6.40 28.06
N GLU A 16 -1.80 -7.38 28.90
CA GLU A 16 -1.50 -7.34 30.33
C GLU A 16 0.01 -7.49 30.53
N ASP A 17 0.76 -6.36 30.61
CA ASP A 17 2.15 -6.34 31.03
C ASP A 17 2.28 -5.53 32.33
N PRO A 18 2.73 -6.14 33.44
CA PRO A 18 2.78 -5.49 34.76
C PRO A 18 3.97 -4.55 34.97
N ARG A 19 4.72 -4.14 33.95
CA ARG A 19 5.91 -3.31 34.11
C ARG A 19 5.63 -1.80 34.02
N PRO A 20 6.23 -0.94 34.90
CA PRO A 20 5.85 0.46 35.06
C PRO A 20 6.59 1.44 34.10
N GLU A 21 7.00 1.06 32.93
CA GLU A 21 7.54 2.00 31.93
C GLU A 21 6.47 2.43 30.96
N TRP A 22 6.11 3.72 31.00
CA TRP A 22 5.11 4.38 30.16
C TRP A 22 5.51 4.47 28.68
N THR A 23 5.75 3.35 28.04
CA THR A 23 5.66 3.27 26.58
C THR A 23 4.31 2.72 26.21
N PRO A 24 3.48 3.46 25.46
CA PRO A 24 2.20 2.93 24.98
C PRO A 24 2.44 1.63 24.21
N ARG A 25 1.83 0.54 24.67
CA ARG A 25 1.98 -0.78 24.06
C ARG A 25 0.63 -1.28 23.60
N CYS A 26 0.62 -1.77 22.38
CA CYS A 26 -0.52 -2.46 21.80
C CYS A 26 -0.20 -3.94 21.74
N GLY A 27 -1.09 -4.78 22.26
CA GLY A 27 -0.89 -6.23 22.22
C GLY A 27 -1.01 -6.74 20.79
N ARG A 28 -2.20 -6.64 20.20
CA ARG A 28 -2.52 -7.10 18.87
C ARG A 28 -3.18 -5.98 18.08
N LEU A 29 -2.83 -5.85 16.81
CA LEU A 29 -3.56 -4.99 15.88
C LEU A 29 -4.60 -5.82 15.16
N VAL A 30 -5.87 -5.41 15.24
CA VAL A 30 -6.97 -6.05 14.52
C VAL A 30 -7.52 -5.05 13.51
N ALA A 31 -7.54 -5.45 12.25
CA ALA A 31 -8.13 -4.72 11.15
C ALA A 31 -9.41 -5.45 10.75
N ASP A 32 -10.56 -4.84 11.05
CA ASP A 32 -11.88 -5.41 10.87
C ASP A 32 -12.55 -4.78 9.64
N ASP A 33 -12.77 -5.56 8.58
CA ASP A 33 -13.47 -5.16 7.37
C ASP A 33 -14.81 -5.90 7.19
N THR A 34 -15.33 -6.52 8.24
CA THR A 34 -16.54 -7.35 8.23
C THR A 34 -17.83 -6.58 7.95
N TRP A 35 -17.76 -5.27 7.69
CA TRP A 35 -18.91 -4.47 7.29
C TRP A 35 -19.46 -4.84 5.92
N PHE A 36 -18.57 -5.26 4.99
CA PHE A 36 -18.96 -5.80 3.69
C PHE A 36 -18.83 -7.32 3.68
N ASP A 37 -19.38 -7.95 2.65
CA ASP A 37 -19.14 -9.35 2.37
C ASP A 37 -17.69 -9.55 1.85
N ARG A 38 -17.32 -10.81 1.61
CA ARG A 38 -15.97 -11.15 1.15
C ARG A 38 -15.81 -11.16 -0.38
N THR A 39 -16.76 -10.57 -1.09
CA THR A 39 -16.69 -10.44 -2.56
C THR A 39 -15.75 -9.29 -2.90
N ARG A 40 -14.49 -9.61 -3.12
CA ARG A 40 -13.43 -8.62 -3.35
C ARG A 40 -13.51 -7.96 -4.72
N LEU A 41 -14.01 -8.65 -5.72
CA LEU A 41 -14.12 -8.17 -7.09
C LEU A 41 -15.56 -8.28 -7.55
N GLY A 42 -16.08 -7.25 -8.21
CA GLY A 42 -17.42 -7.22 -8.75
C GLY A 42 -17.58 -8.14 -9.97
N ALA A 43 -18.80 -8.62 -10.21
CA ALA A 43 -19.11 -9.36 -11.42
C ALA A 43 -18.86 -8.47 -12.66
N GLY A 44 -18.12 -9.00 -13.64
CA GLY A 44 -17.80 -8.28 -14.88
C GLY A 44 -16.49 -7.48 -14.84
N TRP A 45 -15.75 -7.48 -13.75
CA TRP A 45 -14.37 -6.99 -13.75
C TRP A 45 -13.48 -7.96 -14.50
N ALA A 46 -12.70 -7.43 -15.46
CA ALA A 46 -11.78 -8.24 -16.21
C ALA A 46 -10.55 -8.59 -15.37
N TRP A 47 -10.06 -9.81 -15.50
CA TRP A 47 -8.92 -10.27 -14.68
C TRP A 47 -7.63 -9.50 -15.00
N ASP A 48 -7.46 -9.02 -16.23
CA ASP A 48 -6.33 -8.23 -16.69
C ASP A 48 -6.38 -6.78 -16.20
N ASP A 49 -7.52 -6.32 -15.68
CA ASP A 49 -7.65 -5.02 -15.03
C ASP A 49 -7.22 -5.03 -13.56
N GLU A 50 -7.08 -6.20 -12.94
CA GLU A 50 -6.80 -6.36 -11.50
C GLU A 50 -5.62 -5.51 -10.98
N PRO A 51 -4.50 -5.30 -11.72
CA PRO A 51 -3.38 -4.50 -11.24
C PRO A 51 -3.68 -2.99 -11.16
N TYR A 52 -4.66 -2.50 -11.90
CA TYR A 52 -4.88 -1.07 -12.06
C TYR A 52 -5.80 -0.49 -10.98
N TYR A 53 -5.57 0.77 -10.62
CA TYR A 53 -6.26 1.48 -9.54
C TYR A 53 -7.80 1.48 -9.66
N TYR A 54 -8.33 1.53 -10.89
CA TYR A 54 -9.78 1.52 -11.15
C TYR A 54 -10.43 0.13 -10.92
N SER A 55 -9.64 -0.89 -10.72
CA SER A 55 -10.05 -2.25 -10.34
C SER A 55 -9.63 -2.61 -8.91
N GLY A 56 -9.49 -1.62 -8.02
CA GLY A 56 -9.18 -1.85 -6.62
C GLY A 56 -10.19 -2.78 -5.95
N GLN A 57 -9.71 -3.72 -5.13
CA GLN A 57 -10.55 -4.67 -4.42
C GLN A 57 -11.51 -3.98 -3.46
N ILE A 58 -12.75 -4.49 -3.37
CA ILE A 58 -13.78 -3.99 -2.46
C ILE A 58 -13.40 -4.37 -1.03
N SER A 59 -13.30 -3.36 -0.16
CA SER A 59 -13.04 -3.54 1.26
C SER A 59 -13.73 -2.42 2.05
N ALA A 60 -14.28 -2.75 3.22
CA ALA A 60 -14.84 -1.76 4.14
C ALA A 60 -13.73 -0.96 4.85
N LEU A 61 -12.52 -1.48 4.88
CA LEU A 61 -11.34 -0.82 5.45
C LEU A 61 -10.30 -0.61 4.34
N THR A 62 -10.28 0.59 3.79
CA THR A 62 -9.41 0.95 2.68
C THR A 62 -8.83 2.36 2.87
N VAL A 63 -7.82 2.71 2.10
CA VAL A 63 -7.18 4.02 2.09
C VAL A 63 -6.83 4.41 0.66
N SER A 64 -6.96 5.71 0.36
CA SER A 64 -6.48 6.30 -0.88
C SER A 64 -5.06 6.84 -0.70
N PRO A 65 -4.16 6.72 -1.68
CA PRO A 65 -2.81 7.28 -1.60
C PRO A 65 -2.80 8.81 -1.71
N ASP A 66 -3.84 9.38 -2.29
CA ASP A 66 -3.98 10.81 -2.53
C ASP A 66 -5.44 11.28 -2.33
N THR A 67 -5.78 12.46 -2.86
CA THR A 67 -7.12 13.07 -2.75
C THR A 67 -8.06 12.71 -3.91
N ASP A 68 -7.62 11.87 -4.84
CA ASP A 68 -8.40 11.49 -6.03
C ASP A 68 -9.26 10.23 -5.81
N TYR A 69 -9.27 9.74 -4.56
CA TYR A 69 -10.12 8.63 -4.10
C TYR A 69 -9.84 7.26 -4.71
N ASP A 70 -8.64 7.03 -5.23
CA ASP A 70 -8.20 5.72 -5.75
C ASP A 70 -7.92 4.74 -4.60
N ALA A 71 -9.00 4.42 -3.87
CA ALA A 71 -8.93 3.63 -2.65
C ALA A 71 -8.44 2.20 -2.91
N GLY A 72 -7.58 1.70 -2.03
CA GLY A 72 -6.99 0.37 -2.16
C GLY A 72 -5.86 0.32 -3.18
N SER A 73 -5.20 1.46 -3.44
CA SER A 73 -4.04 1.55 -4.32
C SER A 73 -2.83 2.18 -3.64
N VAL A 74 -1.69 2.10 -4.32
CA VAL A 74 -0.46 2.83 -4.02
C VAL A 74 0.02 3.54 -5.27
N ILE A 75 0.64 4.71 -5.13
CA ILE A 75 1.34 5.37 -6.23
C ILE A 75 2.75 4.81 -6.29
N VAL A 76 3.16 4.35 -7.46
CA VAL A 76 4.54 3.96 -7.76
C VAL A 76 5.20 5.13 -8.48
N ARG A 77 6.16 5.76 -7.81
CA ARG A 77 6.94 6.87 -8.38
C ARG A 77 8.27 6.35 -8.90
N VAL A 78 8.54 6.59 -10.17
CA VAL A 78 9.82 6.26 -10.82
C VAL A 78 10.55 7.55 -11.15
N SER A 79 11.68 7.76 -10.52
CA SER A 79 12.52 8.96 -10.69
C SER A 79 13.82 8.62 -11.39
N PRO A 80 14.33 9.49 -12.27
CA PRO A 80 15.64 9.29 -12.86
C PRO A 80 16.75 9.42 -11.81
N GLY A 81 17.82 8.65 -11.99
CA GLY A 81 19.11 8.84 -11.36
C GLY A 81 20.11 9.50 -12.34
N SER A 82 21.38 9.09 -12.29
CA SER A 82 22.34 9.44 -13.33
C SER A 82 22.21 8.50 -14.53
N ALA A 83 22.49 8.99 -15.74
CA ALA A 83 22.43 8.18 -16.95
C ALA A 83 23.26 6.89 -16.83
N GLY A 84 22.66 5.76 -17.18
CA GLY A 84 23.23 4.41 -17.03
C GLY A 84 23.06 3.77 -15.65
N ALA A 85 22.62 4.52 -14.63
CA ALA A 85 22.33 3.98 -13.31
C ALA A 85 20.88 3.43 -13.21
N PRO A 86 20.56 2.57 -12.21
CA PRO A 86 19.19 2.20 -11.93
C PRO A 86 18.32 3.43 -11.66
N ALA A 87 17.06 3.39 -12.13
CA ALA A 87 16.08 4.38 -11.74
C ALA A 87 15.69 4.19 -10.26
N VAL A 88 15.32 5.29 -9.59
CA VAL A 88 14.88 5.28 -8.20
C VAL A 88 13.39 5.06 -8.16
N VAL A 89 12.94 3.99 -7.48
CA VAL A 89 11.53 3.66 -7.34
C VAL A 89 11.12 3.79 -5.88
N ALA A 90 9.98 4.44 -5.65
CA ALA A 90 9.38 4.61 -4.33
C ALA A 90 7.86 4.42 -4.42
N THR A 91 7.24 4.06 -3.30
CA THR A 91 5.79 3.99 -3.16
C THR A 91 5.24 5.12 -2.31
N GLU A 92 4.06 5.59 -2.63
CA GLU A 92 3.29 6.54 -1.85
C GLU A 92 1.90 5.95 -1.53
N PRO A 93 1.52 5.85 -0.26
CA PRO A 93 2.37 6.10 0.92
C PRO A 93 3.54 5.10 1.00
N PRO A 94 4.65 5.47 1.67
CA PRO A 94 5.74 4.54 1.93
C PRO A 94 5.20 3.35 2.72
N THR A 95 5.40 2.15 2.20
CA THR A 95 4.89 0.92 2.84
C THR A 95 5.74 -0.28 2.47
N THR A 96 5.80 -1.25 3.38
CA THR A 96 6.38 -2.58 3.13
C THR A 96 5.32 -3.61 2.70
N TYR A 97 4.08 -3.18 2.56
CA TYR A 97 2.97 -4.06 2.17
C TYR A 97 3.08 -4.54 0.72
N VAL A 98 3.65 -3.71 -0.14
CA VAL A 98 3.99 -4.09 -1.51
C VAL A 98 5.48 -4.34 -1.65
N SER A 99 5.86 -5.32 -2.47
CA SER A 99 7.24 -5.63 -2.83
C SER A 99 7.53 -5.08 -4.22
N VAL A 100 8.55 -4.21 -4.33
CA VAL A 100 8.91 -3.61 -5.63
C VAL A 100 10.15 -4.31 -6.17
N VAL A 101 10.02 -4.88 -7.37
CA VAL A 101 11.12 -5.46 -8.15
C VAL A 101 11.38 -4.57 -9.36
N SER A 102 12.50 -3.87 -9.37
CA SER A 102 12.83 -2.92 -10.44
C SER A 102 14.04 -3.36 -11.24
N SER A 103 13.88 -3.32 -12.57
CA SER A 103 14.95 -3.39 -13.54
C SER A 103 15.03 -2.12 -14.40
N ALA A 104 14.29 -1.08 -14.01
CA ALA A 104 14.27 0.19 -14.72
C ALA A 104 15.62 0.92 -14.61
N VAL A 105 16.05 1.52 -15.70
CA VAL A 105 17.32 2.25 -15.78
C VAL A 105 17.09 3.72 -16.15
N THR A 106 18.06 4.56 -15.83
CA THR A 106 18.08 5.96 -16.28
C THR A 106 18.75 6.04 -17.64
N GLY A 107 18.00 6.49 -18.64
CA GLY A 107 18.51 6.75 -19.98
C GLY A 107 19.21 8.11 -20.10
N PRO A 108 19.88 8.37 -21.25
CA PRO A 108 20.44 9.68 -21.52
C PRO A 108 19.38 10.78 -21.54
N ALA A 109 19.79 12.03 -21.26
CA ALA A 109 18.92 13.19 -21.39
C ALA A 109 18.33 13.29 -22.82
N GLY A 110 17.06 13.64 -22.91
CA GLY A 110 16.32 13.76 -24.18
C GLY A 110 15.95 12.43 -24.84
N SER A 111 16.25 11.27 -24.22
CA SER A 111 15.79 9.97 -24.74
C SER A 111 14.27 9.77 -24.47
N ALA A 112 13.65 8.81 -25.17
CA ALA A 112 12.24 8.47 -24.92
C ALA A 112 12.09 7.69 -23.61
N SER A 113 11.07 8.00 -22.82
CA SER A 113 10.66 7.17 -21.69
C SER A 113 9.97 5.90 -22.17
N SER A 114 10.29 4.76 -21.55
CA SER A 114 9.67 3.46 -21.78
C SER A 114 9.34 2.73 -20.48
N VAL A 115 9.14 3.49 -19.39
CA VAL A 115 8.79 2.92 -18.08
C VAL A 115 7.47 2.18 -18.18
N VAL A 116 7.47 0.98 -17.65
CA VAL A 116 6.27 0.14 -17.48
C VAL A 116 6.24 -0.31 -16.04
N VAL A 117 5.12 -0.05 -15.38
CA VAL A 117 4.81 -0.51 -14.03
C VAL A 117 3.67 -1.52 -14.14
N ASP A 118 3.81 -2.64 -13.48
CA ASP A 118 2.83 -3.71 -13.51
C ASP A 118 2.82 -4.42 -12.14
N ARG A 119 1.72 -5.05 -11.79
CA ARG A 119 1.60 -5.87 -10.58
C ARG A 119 1.24 -7.30 -10.94
N GLU A 120 1.94 -8.24 -10.37
CA GLU A 120 1.65 -9.66 -10.53
C GLU A 120 0.28 -9.99 -9.94
N HIS A 121 -0.60 -10.63 -10.74
CA HIS A 121 -1.96 -11.00 -10.35
C HIS A 121 -2.02 -11.79 -9.05
N GLY A 122 -2.96 -11.46 -8.18
CA GLY A 122 -3.17 -12.13 -6.90
C GLY A 122 -2.06 -11.89 -5.88
N THR A 123 -1.09 -11.02 -6.17
CA THR A 123 0.02 -10.70 -5.26
C THR A 123 0.17 -9.20 -5.04
N ASN A 124 1.06 -8.82 -4.14
CA ASN A 124 1.48 -7.42 -3.95
C ASN A 124 2.92 -7.19 -4.47
N THR A 125 3.34 -7.95 -5.47
CA THR A 125 4.62 -7.76 -6.14
C THR A 125 4.45 -6.84 -7.34
N ILE A 126 5.04 -5.65 -7.26
CA ILE A 126 5.04 -4.65 -8.32
C ILE A 126 6.37 -4.74 -9.08
N THR A 127 6.29 -4.87 -10.39
CA THR A 127 7.46 -4.89 -11.28
C THR A 127 7.58 -3.58 -12.01
N VAL A 128 8.80 -3.02 -12.05
CA VAL A 128 9.11 -1.78 -12.77
C VAL A 128 10.23 -2.07 -13.76
N ARG A 129 10.00 -1.78 -15.05
CA ARG A 129 10.97 -2.03 -16.13
C ARG A 129 11.01 -0.88 -17.12
N GLY A 130 12.03 -0.90 -17.97
CA GLY A 130 12.19 0.10 -19.04
C GLY A 130 13.21 1.17 -18.71
N SER A 131 13.06 2.37 -19.27
CA SER A 131 14.01 3.46 -19.13
C SER A 131 13.28 4.79 -18.91
N ILE A 132 13.84 5.62 -18.03
CA ILE A 132 13.42 7.00 -17.80
C ILE A 132 14.59 7.95 -18.15
N PRO A 133 14.39 9.01 -18.96
CA PRO A 133 15.47 9.95 -19.27
C PRO A 133 15.97 10.66 -18.02
N GLU A 134 17.28 10.98 -17.99
CA GLU A 134 17.91 11.67 -16.86
C GLU A 134 17.29 13.06 -16.56
N ASP A 135 16.81 13.72 -17.60
CA ASP A 135 16.18 15.05 -17.54
C ASP A 135 14.64 14.99 -17.44
N ALA A 136 14.05 13.79 -17.32
CA ALA A 136 12.61 13.65 -17.21
C ALA A 136 12.12 14.00 -15.80
N THR A 137 10.88 14.49 -15.72
CA THR A 137 10.13 14.51 -14.47
C THR A 137 9.82 13.08 -14.04
N PRO A 138 9.74 12.79 -12.73
CA PRO A 138 9.32 11.47 -12.25
C PRO A 138 7.98 11.05 -12.84
N SER A 139 7.88 9.79 -13.28
CA SER A 139 6.58 9.19 -13.63
C SER A 139 5.87 8.67 -12.40
N GLN A 140 4.56 8.58 -12.49
CA GLN A 140 3.68 8.04 -11.44
C GLN A 140 2.67 7.11 -12.08
N ASP A 141 2.49 5.96 -11.45
CA ASP A 141 1.48 4.98 -11.81
C ASP A 141 0.74 4.53 -10.56
N TRP A 142 -0.58 4.45 -10.64
CA TRP A 142 -1.44 4.01 -9.56
C TRP A 142 -1.73 2.52 -9.69
N MET A 143 -1.32 1.75 -8.70
CA MET A 143 -1.44 0.29 -8.72
C MET A 143 -2.35 -0.17 -7.58
N ALA A 144 -3.42 -0.89 -7.92
CA ALA A 144 -4.27 -1.54 -6.93
C ALA A 144 -3.46 -2.54 -6.10
N VAL A 145 -3.83 -2.72 -4.85
CA VAL A 145 -3.24 -3.76 -4.00
C VAL A 145 -4.21 -4.93 -3.81
N SER A 146 -3.65 -6.11 -3.61
CA SER A 146 -4.41 -7.26 -3.13
C SER A 146 -4.62 -7.12 -1.62
N GLU A 147 -5.85 -7.33 -1.13
CA GLU A 147 -6.26 -7.18 0.27
C GLU A 147 -6.01 -5.76 0.84
N PRO A 148 -6.81 -4.74 0.44
CA PRO A 148 -6.64 -3.36 0.90
C PRO A 148 -6.66 -3.20 2.42
N THR A 149 -7.39 -4.05 3.14
CA THR A 149 -7.40 -4.11 4.61
C THR A 149 -6.00 -4.31 5.17
N GLY A 150 -5.20 -5.16 4.53
CA GLY A 150 -3.80 -5.39 4.91
C GLY A 150 -2.92 -4.16 4.69
N LEU A 151 -3.13 -3.41 3.60
CA LEU A 151 -2.43 -2.14 3.35
C LEU A 151 -2.70 -1.14 4.48
N VAL A 152 -3.98 -0.94 4.85
CA VAL A 152 -4.36 -0.04 5.94
C VAL A 152 -3.73 -0.47 7.25
N ALA A 153 -3.79 -1.77 7.57
CA ALA A 153 -3.18 -2.30 8.80
C ALA A 153 -1.66 -2.07 8.84
N SER A 154 -0.97 -2.26 7.71
CA SER A 154 0.47 -2.00 7.58
C SER A 154 0.81 -0.53 7.81
N ILE A 155 0.15 0.39 7.10
CA ILE A 155 0.35 1.83 7.24
C ILE A 155 0.05 2.30 8.67
N PHE A 156 -1.02 1.78 9.28
CA PHE A 156 -1.39 2.15 10.65
C PHE A 156 -0.38 1.62 11.67
N ARG A 157 0.13 0.40 11.49
CA ARG A 157 1.20 -0.16 12.32
C ARG A 157 2.45 0.70 12.27
N ASP A 158 2.84 1.16 11.08
CA ASP A 158 3.98 2.05 10.89
C ASP A 158 3.73 3.43 11.50
N ALA A 159 2.52 3.96 11.39
CA ALA A 159 2.14 5.21 12.03
C ALA A 159 2.21 5.10 13.56
N LEU A 160 1.70 4.01 14.15
CA LEU A 160 1.83 3.74 15.58
C LEU A 160 3.29 3.73 16.03
N ALA A 161 4.15 3.04 15.27
CA ALA A 161 5.58 2.97 15.56
C ALA A 161 6.25 4.35 15.52
N ARG A 162 5.94 5.17 14.51
CA ARG A 162 6.44 6.56 14.40
C ARG A 162 5.99 7.43 15.56
N HIS A 163 4.82 7.17 16.13
CA HIS A 163 4.30 7.87 17.31
C HIS A 163 4.66 7.21 18.65
N GLY A 164 5.64 6.29 18.64
CA GLY A 164 6.17 5.66 19.85
C GLY A 164 5.28 4.55 20.44
N VAL A 165 4.23 4.13 19.73
CA VAL A 165 3.36 3.02 20.16
C VAL A 165 3.89 1.72 19.59
N ARG A 166 4.28 0.78 20.44
CA ARG A 166 4.78 -0.54 20.03
C ARG A 166 3.66 -1.55 19.95
N VAL A 167 3.44 -2.11 18.77
CA VAL A 167 2.58 -3.28 18.58
C VAL A 167 3.43 -4.53 18.84
N LEU A 168 3.11 -5.26 19.90
CA LEU A 168 3.92 -6.41 20.37
C LEU A 168 3.47 -7.74 19.75
N GLY A 169 2.20 -7.84 19.38
CA GLY A 169 1.61 -9.03 18.79
C GLY A 169 1.42 -8.91 17.28
N ASP A 170 0.71 -9.90 16.75
CA ASP A 170 0.41 -10.01 15.33
C ASP A 170 -0.59 -8.96 14.85
N THR A 171 -0.57 -8.69 13.55
CA THR A 171 -1.65 -8.03 12.84
C THR A 171 -2.62 -9.10 12.35
N VAL A 172 -3.90 -8.93 12.68
CA VAL A 172 -4.98 -9.85 12.29
C VAL A 172 -5.96 -9.11 11.41
N LEU A 173 -6.35 -9.70 10.30
CA LEU A 173 -7.42 -9.24 9.42
C LEU A 173 -8.68 -10.05 9.72
N GLU A 174 -9.80 -9.38 10.04
CA GLU A 174 -11.11 -10.00 10.34
C GLU A 174 -12.14 -9.65 9.28
#